data_b766b25515b00d898835fb4783683dbf
#
_entry.id   b766b25515b00d898835fb4783683dbf
#
_cell.length_a   1.000
_cell.length_b   1.000
_cell.length_c   1.000
_cell.angle_alpha   90.00
_cell.angle_beta   90.00
_cell.angle_gamma   90.00
#
_symmetry.space_group_name_H-M   'P 1'
#
loop_
_entity.id
_entity.type
_entity.pdbx_description
1 polymer ?
#
loop_
_entity_poly.entity_id
_entity_poly.type
_entity_poly.pdbx_seq_one_letter_code
_entity_poly.pdbx_strand_id
1 'polypeptide(L)'
;TSDLVTDSMSACGVTVDGLADYLNICAKANNKSNQTAEQLMEAYIGVGGTMKNLGVPITESATALGVMANRGIKGSEAGNALNAIMVNLTSGAGQAGTMMEKLGLSAFDSAGNFKGLKGTLTELNTKLSGMTQEERNAALAAIGGKQHVDALNDLLQGLNATTADGAIEWDALANELQNADDALEDMAKTKLDNLN
;
A
#
# COMPACT_ATOMS: atom_id res chain seq x y z
N THR A 1 -5.96 -10.16 -17.60
CA THR A 1 -7.08 -10.96 -18.07
C THR A 1 -8.39 -10.49 -17.44
N SER A 2 -9.53 -10.81 -18.11
CA SER A 2 -10.86 -10.42 -17.63
C SER A 2 -11.16 -10.93 -16.22
N ASP A 3 -10.74 -12.16 -15.90
CA ASP A 3 -10.94 -12.76 -14.57
C ASP A 3 -10.17 -12.02 -13.48
N LEU A 4 -8.93 -11.62 -13.76
CA LEU A 4 -8.11 -10.88 -12.80
C LEU A 4 -8.73 -9.53 -12.47
N VAL A 5 -9.22 -8.78 -13.45
CA VAL A 5 -9.95 -7.51 -13.23
C VAL A 5 -11.17 -7.76 -12.35
N THR A 6 -12.00 -8.72 -12.68
CA THR A 6 -13.22 -9.06 -11.96
C THR A 6 -12.91 -9.47 -10.52
N ASP A 7 -11.94 -10.35 -10.32
CA ASP A 7 -11.57 -10.86 -8.99
C ASP A 7 -11.00 -9.75 -8.10
N SER A 8 -10.12 -8.90 -8.64
CA SER A 8 -9.54 -7.81 -7.88
C SER A 8 -10.58 -6.73 -7.54
N MET A 9 -11.47 -6.40 -8.46
CA MET A 9 -12.59 -5.49 -8.21
C MET A 9 -13.51 -6.02 -7.11
N SER A 10 -13.84 -7.30 -7.18
CA SER A 10 -14.66 -7.95 -6.16
C SER A 10 -14.01 -7.89 -4.78
N ALA A 11 -12.73 -8.17 -4.69
CA ALA A 11 -11.98 -8.08 -3.43
C ALA A 11 -12.02 -6.67 -2.84
N CYS A 12 -11.86 -5.64 -3.69
CA CYS A 12 -11.88 -4.23 -3.26
C CYS A 12 -13.29 -3.67 -3.07
N GLY A 13 -14.35 -4.39 -3.43
CA GLY A 13 -15.71 -3.88 -3.43
C GLY A 13 -15.97 -2.81 -4.49
N VAL A 14 -15.21 -2.80 -5.56
CA VAL A 14 -15.41 -1.89 -6.69
C VAL A 14 -16.57 -2.39 -7.55
N THR A 15 -17.54 -1.54 -7.78
CA THR A 15 -18.70 -1.82 -8.64
C THR A 15 -18.41 -1.44 -10.10
N VAL A 16 -19.33 -1.81 -11.01
CA VAL A 16 -19.23 -1.45 -12.43
C VAL A 16 -19.08 0.06 -12.63
N ASP A 17 -19.76 0.87 -11.82
CA ASP A 17 -19.67 2.34 -11.89
C ASP A 17 -18.26 2.86 -11.54
N GLY A 18 -17.49 2.15 -10.73
CA GLY A 18 -16.13 2.48 -10.38
C GLY A 18 -15.06 1.84 -11.27
N LEU A 19 -15.44 1.05 -12.28
CA LEU A 19 -14.51 0.29 -13.12
C LEU A 19 -13.49 1.20 -13.81
N ALA A 20 -13.95 2.29 -14.44
CA ALA A 20 -13.08 3.19 -15.18
C ALA A 20 -12.02 3.82 -14.27
N ASP A 21 -12.41 4.33 -13.12
CA ASP A 21 -11.50 4.91 -12.13
C ASP A 21 -10.49 3.88 -11.61
N TYR A 22 -10.96 2.67 -11.30
CA TYR A 22 -10.10 1.58 -10.85
C TYR A 22 -9.04 1.22 -11.89
N LEU A 23 -9.43 1.06 -13.15
CA LEU A 23 -8.52 0.74 -14.24
C LEU A 23 -7.54 1.89 -14.51
N ASN A 24 -7.97 3.14 -14.41
CA ASN A 24 -7.09 4.29 -14.54
C ASN A 24 -6.02 4.33 -13.43
N ILE A 25 -6.40 4.03 -12.19
CA ILE A 25 -5.45 3.93 -11.07
C ILE A 25 -4.43 2.80 -11.33
N CYS A 26 -4.89 1.64 -11.76
CA CYS A 26 -4.00 0.51 -12.08
C CYS A 26 -3.03 0.85 -13.22
N ALA A 27 -3.50 1.53 -14.26
CA ALA A 27 -2.68 2.00 -15.38
C ALA A 27 -1.65 3.05 -14.93
N LYS A 28 -2.06 4.00 -14.09
CA LYS A 28 -1.16 5.02 -13.53
C LYS A 28 -0.09 4.39 -12.65
N ALA A 29 -0.46 3.44 -11.80
CA ALA A 29 0.49 2.71 -10.97
C ALA A 29 1.51 1.94 -11.81
N ASN A 30 1.10 1.33 -12.91
CA ASN A 30 2.01 0.68 -13.88
C ASN A 30 3.04 1.68 -14.45
N ASN A 31 2.64 2.91 -14.69
CA ASN A 31 3.51 3.94 -15.27
C ASN A 31 4.43 4.61 -14.23
N LYS A 32 4.02 4.67 -12.97
CA LYS A 32 4.66 5.47 -11.92
C LYS A 32 5.32 4.65 -10.82
N SER A 33 5.18 3.33 -10.84
CA SER A 33 5.85 2.42 -9.92
C SER A 33 6.38 1.18 -10.65
N ASN A 34 7.25 0.43 -10.00
CA ASN A 34 7.90 -0.74 -10.61
C ASN A 34 7.00 -1.98 -10.55
N GLN A 35 5.80 -1.87 -11.09
CA GLN A 35 4.86 -2.99 -11.21
C GLN A 35 3.98 -2.86 -12.44
N THR A 36 3.43 -3.97 -12.90
CA THR A 36 2.39 -3.96 -13.94
C THR A 36 1.01 -3.73 -13.30
N ALA A 37 0.03 -3.30 -14.11
CA ALA A 37 -1.35 -3.19 -13.67
C ALA A 37 -1.87 -4.55 -13.14
N GLU A 38 -1.50 -5.64 -13.81
CA GLU A 38 -1.86 -7.00 -13.40
C GLU A 38 -1.28 -7.37 -12.04
N GLN A 39 -0.02 -7.02 -11.77
CA GLN A 39 0.59 -7.26 -10.45
C GLN A 39 -0.10 -6.49 -9.34
N LEU A 40 -0.52 -5.25 -9.59
CA LEU A 40 -1.34 -4.50 -8.64
C LEU A 40 -2.68 -5.19 -8.36
N MET A 41 -3.34 -5.66 -9.41
CA MET A 41 -4.60 -6.42 -9.27
C MET A 41 -4.41 -7.71 -8.48
N GLU A 42 -3.33 -8.46 -8.72
CA GLU A 42 -2.97 -9.64 -7.94
C GLU A 42 -2.77 -9.31 -6.45
N ALA A 43 -2.13 -8.18 -6.15
CA ALA A 43 -1.98 -7.72 -4.77
C ALA A 43 -3.34 -7.44 -4.12
N TYR A 44 -4.26 -6.82 -4.84
CA TYR A 44 -5.60 -6.53 -4.34
C TYR A 44 -6.44 -7.76 -4.04
N ILE A 45 -6.23 -8.87 -4.72
CA ILE A 45 -6.90 -10.13 -4.36
C ILE A 45 -6.56 -10.52 -2.91
N GLY A 46 -5.33 -10.29 -2.47
CA GLY A 46 -4.89 -10.63 -1.12
C GLY A 46 -5.25 -9.60 -0.05
N VAL A 47 -5.34 -8.32 -0.38
CA VAL A 47 -5.47 -7.23 0.61
C VAL A 47 -6.73 -6.37 0.43
N GLY A 48 -7.42 -6.48 -0.68
CA GLY A 48 -8.56 -5.63 -1.00
C GLY A 48 -9.65 -5.65 0.04
N GLY A 49 -10.00 -6.82 0.57
CA GLY A 49 -11.02 -6.98 1.60
C GLY A 49 -10.69 -6.26 2.90
N THR A 50 -9.44 -6.34 3.35
CA THR A 50 -8.95 -5.64 4.54
C THR A 50 -9.01 -4.13 4.33
N MET A 51 -8.55 -3.63 3.18
CA MET A 51 -8.60 -2.20 2.87
C MET A 51 -10.02 -1.68 2.79
N LYS A 52 -10.93 -2.43 2.15
CA LYS A 52 -12.35 -2.11 2.10
C LYS A 52 -12.96 -1.99 3.51
N ASN A 53 -12.69 -2.97 4.38
CA ASN A 53 -13.23 -2.96 5.73
C ASN A 53 -12.73 -1.79 6.58
N LEU A 54 -11.49 -1.35 6.35
CA LEU A 54 -10.90 -0.20 7.04
C LEU A 54 -11.26 1.15 6.39
N GLY A 55 -11.95 1.13 5.26
CA GLY A 55 -12.29 2.34 4.52
C GLY A 55 -11.11 3.03 3.85
N VAL A 56 -10.06 2.29 3.53
CA VAL A 56 -8.87 2.83 2.84
C VAL A 56 -9.19 3.04 1.35
N PRO A 57 -9.03 4.26 0.83
CA PRO A 57 -9.22 4.51 -0.60
C PRO A 57 -8.26 3.70 -1.47
N ILE A 58 -8.70 3.33 -2.67
CA ILE A 58 -7.87 2.60 -3.64
C ILE A 58 -6.58 3.36 -3.95
N THR A 59 -6.63 4.68 -4.09
CA THR A 59 -5.44 5.51 -4.34
C THR A 59 -4.41 5.40 -3.21
N GLU A 60 -4.83 5.32 -1.97
CA GLU A 60 -3.92 5.21 -0.82
C GLU A 60 -3.29 3.81 -0.74
N SER A 61 -4.08 2.75 -0.86
CA SER A 61 -3.55 1.39 -0.86
C SER A 61 -2.67 1.10 -2.08
N ALA A 62 -3.03 1.64 -3.25
CA ALA A 62 -2.19 1.55 -4.45
C ALA A 62 -0.85 2.29 -4.27
N THR A 63 -0.83 3.40 -3.54
CA THR A 63 0.41 4.10 -3.19
C THR A 63 1.32 3.21 -2.34
N ALA A 64 0.78 2.58 -1.30
CA ALA A 64 1.54 1.65 -0.45
C ALA A 64 2.10 0.48 -1.25
N LEU A 65 1.28 -0.14 -2.10
CA LEU A 65 1.70 -1.24 -2.97
C LEU A 65 2.74 -0.79 -4.00
N GLY A 66 2.65 0.43 -4.50
CA GLY A 66 3.64 1.01 -5.40
C GLY A 66 4.99 1.27 -4.73
N VAL A 67 4.99 1.75 -3.50
CA VAL A 67 6.21 1.92 -2.68
C VAL A 67 6.91 0.57 -2.47
N MET A 68 6.15 -0.47 -2.15
CA MET A 68 6.69 -1.83 -2.02
C MET A 68 7.24 -2.35 -3.36
N ALA A 69 6.51 -2.14 -4.44
CA ALA A 69 6.92 -2.56 -5.79
C ALA A 69 8.22 -1.90 -6.24
N ASN A 70 8.44 -0.64 -5.92
CA ASN A 70 9.69 0.06 -6.19
C ASN A 70 10.91 -0.59 -5.52
N ARG A 71 10.67 -1.40 -4.48
CA ARG A 71 11.69 -2.16 -3.75
C ARG A 71 11.67 -3.66 -4.04
N GLY A 72 10.92 -4.06 -5.06
CA GLY A 72 10.90 -5.43 -5.55
C GLY A 72 9.84 -6.34 -4.94
N ILE A 73 8.99 -5.84 -4.03
CA ILE A 73 7.89 -6.61 -3.44
C ILE A 73 6.60 -6.21 -4.17
N LYS A 74 6.05 -7.09 -4.96
CA LYS A 74 4.90 -6.82 -5.82
C LYS A 74 4.03 -8.06 -6.07
N GLY A 75 2.88 -7.87 -6.70
CA GLY A 75 1.93 -8.95 -6.96
C GLY A 75 1.35 -9.54 -5.67
N SER A 76 1.08 -10.82 -5.68
CA SER A 76 0.50 -11.55 -4.55
C SER A 76 1.36 -11.46 -3.28
N GLU A 77 2.67 -11.44 -3.41
CA GLU A 77 3.59 -11.28 -2.27
C GLU A 77 3.34 -9.95 -1.55
N ALA A 78 3.25 -8.86 -2.29
CA ALA A 78 2.97 -7.53 -1.73
C ALA A 78 1.58 -7.47 -1.08
N GLY A 79 0.57 -8.03 -1.73
CA GLY A 79 -0.78 -8.08 -1.18
C GLY A 79 -0.85 -8.83 0.13
N ASN A 80 -0.24 -10.00 0.20
CA ASN A 80 -0.20 -10.83 1.40
C ASN A 80 0.57 -10.16 2.54
N ALA A 81 1.71 -9.54 2.22
CA ALA A 81 2.52 -8.81 3.21
C ALA A 81 1.76 -7.61 3.77
N LEU A 82 1.17 -6.79 2.91
CA LEU A 82 0.39 -5.62 3.34
C LEU A 82 -0.83 -6.04 4.16
N ASN A 83 -1.50 -7.12 3.77
CA ASN A 83 -2.63 -7.65 4.54
C ASN A 83 -2.20 -8.06 5.96
N ALA A 84 -1.12 -8.81 6.09
CA ALA A 84 -0.60 -9.22 7.39
C ALA A 84 -0.23 -8.01 8.27
N ILE A 85 0.47 -7.03 7.70
CA ILE A 85 0.85 -5.80 8.39
C ILE A 85 -0.40 -5.04 8.87
N MET A 86 -1.40 -4.87 8.03
CA MET A 86 -2.62 -4.14 8.38
C MET A 86 -3.45 -4.86 9.45
N VAL A 87 -3.58 -6.17 9.36
CA VAL A 87 -4.24 -6.96 10.40
C VAL A 87 -3.51 -6.81 11.73
N ASN A 88 -2.19 -6.89 11.72
CA ASN A 88 -1.37 -6.74 12.93
C ASN A 88 -1.47 -5.33 13.54
N LEU A 89 -1.48 -4.29 12.70
CA LEU A 89 -1.60 -2.90 13.18
C LEU A 89 -2.97 -2.59 13.78
N THR A 90 -4.02 -3.31 13.35
CA THR A 90 -5.41 -2.97 13.69
C THR A 90 -6.06 -3.94 14.67
N SER A 91 -5.54 -5.15 14.84
CA SER A 91 -6.19 -6.17 15.67
C SER A 91 -6.07 -5.94 17.18
N GLY A 92 -5.03 -5.26 17.62
CA GLY A 92 -4.74 -5.11 19.06
C GLY A 92 -4.33 -6.38 19.77
N ALA A 93 -4.06 -7.45 19.04
CA ALA A 93 -3.78 -8.80 19.58
C ALA A 93 -2.34 -9.25 19.33
N GLY A 94 -1.91 -10.26 20.08
CA GLY A 94 -0.61 -10.92 19.91
C GLY A 94 0.59 -10.02 20.15
N GLN A 95 1.70 -10.39 19.57
CA GLN A 95 2.96 -9.63 19.69
C GLN A 95 2.85 -8.23 19.11
N ALA A 96 2.12 -8.07 18.00
CA ALA A 96 1.89 -6.76 17.40
C ALA A 96 1.10 -5.85 18.34
N GLY A 97 0.02 -6.34 18.94
CA GLY A 97 -0.77 -5.58 19.91
C GLY A 97 0.05 -5.14 21.12
N THR A 98 0.86 -6.05 21.68
CA THR A 98 1.77 -5.76 22.79
C THR A 98 2.80 -4.69 22.40
N MET A 99 3.38 -4.79 21.21
CA MET A 99 4.35 -3.79 20.73
C MET A 99 3.69 -2.43 20.48
N MET A 100 2.51 -2.40 19.90
CA MET A 100 1.75 -1.16 19.68
C MET A 100 1.46 -0.46 21.01
N GLU A 101 1.05 -1.22 22.04
CA GLU A 101 0.82 -0.68 23.37
C GLU A 101 2.12 -0.12 23.98
N LYS A 102 3.22 -0.87 23.90
CA LYS A 102 4.54 -0.43 24.37
C LYS A 102 5.00 0.87 23.72
N LEU A 103 4.71 1.04 22.43
CA LEU A 103 5.04 2.24 21.67
C LEU A 103 4.05 3.40 21.90
N GLY A 104 2.95 3.16 22.59
CA GLY A 104 1.89 4.13 22.76
C GLY A 104 1.15 4.45 21.46
N LEU A 105 1.04 3.46 20.56
CA LEU A 105 0.41 3.58 19.25
C LEU A 105 -0.95 2.91 19.22
N SER A 106 -1.90 3.56 18.53
CA SER A 106 -3.15 2.94 18.12
C SER A 106 -3.43 3.30 16.66
N ALA A 107 -3.92 2.33 15.90
CA ALA A 107 -4.40 2.57 14.54
C ALA A 107 -5.75 3.30 14.51
N PHE A 108 -6.42 3.43 15.65
CA PHE A 108 -7.72 4.06 15.78
C PHE A 108 -7.64 5.32 16.64
N ASP A 109 -8.46 6.32 16.31
CA ASP A 109 -8.61 7.52 17.11
C ASP A 109 -9.50 7.26 18.35
N SER A 110 -9.71 8.30 19.18
CA SER A 110 -10.54 8.20 20.38
C SER A 110 -12.00 7.87 20.10
N ALA A 111 -12.49 8.13 18.91
CA ALA A 111 -13.84 7.80 18.48
C ALA A 111 -13.96 6.39 17.86
N GLY A 112 -12.83 5.66 17.76
CA GLY A 112 -12.78 4.31 17.19
C GLY A 112 -12.68 4.26 15.68
N ASN A 113 -12.37 5.37 15.03
CA ASN A 113 -12.18 5.42 13.58
C ASN A 113 -10.73 5.13 13.21
N PHE A 114 -10.53 4.39 12.12
CA PHE A 114 -9.19 4.13 11.59
C PHE A 114 -8.51 5.44 11.18
N LYS A 115 -7.27 5.63 11.62
CA LYS A 115 -6.48 6.85 11.37
C LYS A 115 -5.98 7.00 9.93
N GLY A 116 -6.23 6.00 9.08
CA GLY A 116 -5.71 5.93 7.74
C GLY A 116 -4.38 5.15 7.66
N LEU A 117 -4.08 4.66 6.47
CA LEU A 117 -2.88 3.86 6.23
C LEU A 117 -1.61 4.71 6.39
N LYS A 118 -1.53 5.83 5.68
CA LYS A 118 -0.40 6.75 5.79
C LYS A 118 -0.26 7.30 7.20
N GLY A 119 -1.36 7.70 7.82
CA GLY A 119 -1.35 8.27 9.17
C GLY A 119 -0.79 7.29 10.21
N THR A 120 -1.24 6.04 10.17
CA THR A 120 -0.78 4.99 11.08
C THR A 120 0.70 4.66 10.86
N LEU A 121 1.12 4.51 9.60
CA LEU A 121 2.52 4.24 9.27
C LEU A 121 3.43 5.42 9.60
N THR A 122 2.97 6.65 9.46
CA THR A 122 3.73 7.85 9.83
C THR A 122 3.96 7.91 11.34
N GLU A 123 2.95 7.62 12.15
CA GLU A 123 3.11 7.55 13.61
C GLU A 123 4.10 6.46 14.02
N LEU A 124 4.00 5.27 13.41
CA LEU A 124 4.94 4.18 13.63
C LEU A 124 6.38 4.61 13.27
N ASN A 125 6.54 5.21 12.10
CA ASN A 125 7.84 5.70 11.64
C ASN A 125 8.47 6.69 12.63
N THR A 126 7.67 7.62 13.14
CA THR A 126 8.11 8.59 14.16
C THR A 126 8.57 7.89 15.44
N LYS A 127 7.80 6.90 15.92
CA LYS A 127 8.16 6.14 17.14
C LYS A 127 9.44 5.33 16.97
N LEU A 128 9.70 4.83 15.78
CA LEU A 128 10.91 4.04 15.49
C LEU A 128 12.16 4.90 15.29
N SER A 129 12.03 6.17 14.98
CA SER A 129 13.13 7.05 14.57
C SER A 129 14.19 7.29 15.64
N GLY A 130 13.84 7.16 16.91
CA GLY A 130 14.78 7.33 18.05
C GLY A 130 15.36 6.03 18.60
N MET A 131 15.03 4.90 17.99
CA MET A 131 15.41 3.57 18.48
C MET A 131 16.77 3.12 17.98
N THR A 132 17.43 2.27 18.76
CA THR A 132 18.58 1.51 18.28
C THR A 132 18.16 0.56 17.15
N GLN A 133 19.12 0.09 16.38
CA GLN A 133 18.86 -0.89 15.31
C GLN A 133 18.22 -2.17 15.87
N GLU A 134 18.66 -2.64 17.03
CA GLU A 134 18.09 -3.81 17.69
C GLU A 134 16.62 -3.61 18.09
N GLU A 135 16.33 -2.48 18.74
CA GLU A 135 14.96 -2.13 19.15
C GLU A 135 14.04 -1.97 17.94
N ARG A 136 14.54 -1.30 16.90
CA ARG A 136 13.80 -1.10 15.65
C ARG A 136 13.47 -2.43 14.97
N ASN A 137 14.43 -3.34 14.85
CA ASN A 137 14.21 -4.66 14.26
C ASN A 137 13.21 -5.49 15.08
N ALA A 138 13.29 -5.44 16.40
CA ALA A 138 12.32 -6.10 17.26
C ALA A 138 10.90 -5.58 17.07
N ALA A 139 10.73 -4.27 16.94
CA ALA A 139 9.44 -3.65 16.68
C ALA A 139 8.89 -4.03 15.28
N LEU A 140 9.72 -4.00 14.25
CA LEU A 140 9.33 -4.40 12.89
C LEU A 140 8.91 -5.88 12.83
N ALA A 141 9.63 -6.76 13.53
CA ALA A 141 9.31 -8.19 13.60
C ALA A 141 8.01 -8.45 14.35
N ALA A 142 7.76 -7.71 15.43
CA ALA A 142 6.52 -7.85 16.21
C ALA A 142 5.29 -7.37 15.42
N ILE A 143 5.41 -6.26 14.70
CA ILE A 143 4.30 -5.62 13.97
C ILE A 143 4.10 -6.27 12.59
N GLY A 144 5.16 -6.43 11.82
CA GLY A 144 5.08 -7.04 10.48
C GLY A 144 4.96 -8.57 10.51
N GLY A 145 5.38 -9.20 11.61
CA GLY A 145 5.70 -10.62 11.63
C GLY A 145 7.10 -10.86 11.06
N LYS A 146 7.74 -11.94 11.46
CA LYS A 146 9.11 -12.27 11.04
C LYS A 146 9.27 -12.39 9.52
N GLN A 147 8.20 -12.77 8.83
CA GLN A 147 8.21 -12.96 7.38
C GLN A 147 8.07 -11.65 6.60
N HIS A 148 7.62 -10.56 7.23
CA HIS A 148 7.28 -9.31 6.57
C HIS A 148 8.05 -8.09 7.14
N VAL A 149 9.18 -8.34 7.79
CA VAL A 149 10.06 -7.27 8.30
C VAL A 149 10.51 -6.37 7.16
N ASP A 150 10.98 -6.96 6.06
CA ASP A 150 11.44 -6.22 4.89
C ASP A 150 10.31 -5.41 4.25
N ALA A 151 9.12 -5.99 4.11
CA ALA A 151 7.96 -5.31 3.55
C ALA A 151 7.54 -4.10 4.40
N LEU A 152 7.49 -4.25 5.72
CA LEU A 152 7.16 -3.14 6.61
C LEU A 152 8.24 -2.06 6.58
N ASN A 153 9.52 -2.46 6.60
CA ASN A 153 10.62 -1.51 6.46
C ASN A 153 10.56 -0.73 5.14
N ASP A 154 10.24 -1.41 4.04
CA ASP A 154 10.11 -0.79 2.72
C ASP A 154 8.98 0.24 2.67
N LEU A 155 7.83 -0.06 3.30
CA LEU A 155 6.73 0.89 3.44
C LEU A 155 7.18 2.16 4.19
N LEU A 156 7.89 1.99 5.30
CA LEU A 156 8.39 3.11 6.10
C LEU A 156 9.45 3.92 5.35
N GLN A 157 10.28 3.27 4.55
CA GLN A 157 11.25 3.96 3.70
C GLN A 157 10.59 4.87 2.68
N GLY A 158 9.43 4.50 2.15
CA GLY A 158 8.67 5.35 1.24
C GLY A 158 8.20 6.66 1.86
N LEU A 159 8.08 6.71 3.19
CA LEU A 159 7.76 7.92 3.94
C LEU A 159 8.98 8.80 4.25
N ASN A 160 10.19 8.28 4.05
CA ASN A 160 11.44 8.98 4.35
C ASN A 160 12.24 9.33 3.11
N ALA A 161 12.19 8.49 2.07
CA ALA A 161 12.94 8.67 0.84
C ALA A 161 12.40 9.84 0.03
N THR A 162 13.30 10.53 -0.65
CA THR A 162 12.95 11.65 -1.54
C THR A 162 13.17 11.28 -3.00
N THR A 163 12.35 11.85 -3.87
CA THR A 163 12.50 11.79 -5.32
C THR A 163 13.58 12.76 -5.79
N ALA A 164 13.95 12.70 -7.06
CA ALA A 164 14.99 13.56 -7.62
C ALA A 164 14.69 15.06 -7.49
N ASP A 165 13.41 15.45 -7.47
CA ASP A 165 12.95 16.83 -7.28
C ASP A 165 12.72 17.21 -5.80
N GLY A 166 13.08 16.33 -4.87
CA GLY A 166 13.04 16.59 -3.42
C GLY A 166 11.71 16.31 -2.74
N ALA A 167 10.71 15.78 -3.45
CA ALA A 167 9.44 15.36 -2.83
C ALA A 167 9.61 14.05 -2.05
N ILE A 168 8.79 13.83 -1.02
CA ILE A 168 8.68 12.53 -0.37
C ILE A 168 8.11 11.51 -1.36
N GLU A 169 8.72 10.33 -1.48
CA GLU A 169 8.32 9.30 -2.46
C GLU A 169 6.85 8.93 -2.32
N TRP A 170 6.37 8.65 -1.11
CA TRP A 170 4.96 8.33 -0.85
C TRP A 170 4.04 9.42 -1.38
N ASP A 171 4.34 10.68 -1.05
CA ASP A 171 3.50 11.82 -1.43
C ASP A 171 3.51 12.05 -2.95
N ALA A 172 4.67 11.90 -3.59
CA ALA A 172 4.81 12.03 -5.04
C ALA A 172 3.97 10.96 -5.77
N LEU A 173 4.04 9.71 -5.32
CA LEU A 173 3.27 8.62 -5.92
C LEU A 173 1.77 8.79 -5.63
N ALA A 174 1.39 9.16 -4.41
CA ALA A 174 0.00 9.42 -4.05
C ALA A 174 -0.61 10.52 -4.92
N ASN A 175 0.12 11.59 -5.16
CA ASN A 175 -0.32 12.68 -6.04
C ASN A 175 -0.53 12.21 -7.48
N GLU A 176 0.35 11.38 -8.01
CA GLU A 176 0.20 10.79 -9.34
C GLU A 176 -1.05 9.91 -9.43
N LEU A 177 -1.29 9.06 -8.43
CA LEU A 177 -2.45 8.15 -8.44
C LEU A 177 -3.78 8.86 -8.22
N GLN A 178 -3.80 9.99 -7.52
CA GLN A 178 -4.98 10.84 -7.37
C GLN A 178 -5.33 11.59 -8.67
N ASN A 179 -4.37 11.72 -9.59
CA ASN A 179 -4.54 12.35 -10.89
C ASN A 179 -4.39 11.31 -12.02
N ALA A 180 -5.11 10.20 -11.89
CA ALA A 180 -5.02 9.06 -12.80
C ALA A 180 -6.01 9.10 -13.98
N ASP A 181 -6.78 10.16 -14.12
CA ASP A 181 -7.74 10.32 -15.23
C ASP A 181 -7.03 10.12 -16.58
N ASP A 182 -7.70 9.40 -17.48
CA ASP A 182 -7.20 9.07 -18.81
C ASP A 182 -5.93 8.18 -18.89
N ALA A 183 -5.39 7.71 -17.75
CA ALA A 183 -4.15 6.91 -17.74
C ALA A 183 -4.29 5.60 -18.53
N LEU A 184 -5.46 4.96 -18.53
CA LEU A 184 -5.72 3.75 -19.30
C LEU A 184 -5.69 4.03 -20.81
N GLU A 185 -6.28 5.14 -21.24
CA GLU A 185 -6.27 5.55 -22.65
C GLU A 185 -4.86 5.88 -23.13
N ASP A 186 -4.10 6.60 -22.32
CA ASP A 186 -2.69 6.94 -22.62
C ASP A 186 -1.82 5.69 -22.71
N MET A 187 -2.03 4.71 -21.83
CA MET A 187 -1.33 3.43 -21.88
C MET A 187 -1.65 2.66 -23.17
N ALA A 188 -2.92 2.63 -23.56
CA ALA A 188 -3.35 1.97 -24.80
C ALA A 188 -2.72 2.63 -26.04
N LYS A 189 -2.70 3.96 -26.11
CA LYS A 189 -2.05 4.70 -27.19
C LYS A 189 -0.56 4.38 -27.28
N THR A 190 0.16 4.42 -26.16
CA THR A 190 1.60 4.11 -26.12
C THR A 190 1.90 2.70 -26.61
N LYS A 191 1.08 1.71 -26.24
CA LYS A 191 1.23 0.33 -26.71
C LYS A 191 1.00 0.21 -28.21
N LEU A 192 0.02 0.93 -28.75
CA LEU A 192 -0.25 0.93 -30.21
C LEU A 192 0.88 1.58 -31.00
N ASP A 193 1.43 2.69 -30.50
CA ASP A 193 2.55 3.41 -31.15
C ASP A 193 3.83 2.56 -31.18
N ASN A 194 4.03 1.72 -30.17
CA ASN A 194 5.20 0.82 -30.09
C ASN A 194 5.07 -0.42 -30.99
N LEU A 195 3.89 -0.68 -31.58
CA LEU A 195 3.64 -1.80 -32.51
C LEU A 195 3.81 -1.39 -33.97
N ASN A 196 3.93 -0.11 -34.29
CA ASN A 196 4.14 0.46 -35.61
C ASN A 196 5.61 0.85 -35.81
#